data_7b8a16ba590802f9f18cd2d652a7cecf
#
_entry.id   7b8a16ba590802f9f18cd2d652a7cecf
#
_cell.length_a   1.000
_cell.length_b   1.000
_cell.length_c   1.000
_cell.angle_alpha   90.00
_cell.angle_beta   90.00
_cell.angle_gamma   90.00
#
_symmetry.space_group_name_H-M   'P 1'
#
loop_
_entity.id
_entity.type
_entity.pdbx_description
1 polymer ?
#
loop_
_entity_poly.entity_id
_entity_poly.type
_entity_poly.pdbx_seq_one_letter_code
_entity_poly.pdbx_strand_id
1 'polypeptide(L)'
;MSAPAAGNEAAGAVGAVGAEPVSVTVTGAHKRFGAQQVLAGVDLEVPAGEVTVILGPSGSGKSTLLRAINHLEKLDAGHVEVGGEPVGVRRHRGRFKELNERAILAQRGRIGFVFQNFNLFPHLTALENVAAAPVATGRRNRAQAREAARDLLARVGLADRAGAYPRQLSGGQQQRVAIARALALEPGVILFDEPTSALDPELVGEVLAVIRDLATGGTTLIVVTHEIGFAREVADTVVFLDGGRIVEQGPPAQVLSAPRHPRTREFLSRVL
;
A
#
# COMPACT_ATOMS: atom_id res chain seq x y z
N MET A 1 -39.93 -26.75 -29.54
CA MET A 1 -39.03 -27.32 -28.49
C MET A 1 -37.88 -26.31 -28.33
N SER A 2 -38.02 -25.45 -27.34
CA SER A 2 -37.01 -24.38 -27.03
C SER A 2 -36.06 -24.91 -25.99
N ALA A 3 -34.76 -24.77 -26.24
CA ALA A 3 -33.71 -25.03 -25.23
C ALA A 3 -33.61 -23.81 -24.30
N PRO A 4 -33.39 -24.01 -23.01
CA PRO A 4 -33.19 -22.90 -22.08
C PRO A 4 -31.73 -22.37 -22.14
N ALA A 5 -31.65 -21.04 -22.11
CA ALA A 5 -30.40 -20.30 -22.01
C ALA A 5 -29.67 -20.62 -20.67
N ALA A 6 -28.38 -20.94 -20.78
CA ALA A 6 -27.50 -21.10 -19.64
C ALA A 6 -27.29 -19.74 -18.93
N GLY A 7 -27.68 -19.71 -17.67
CA GLY A 7 -27.48 -18.55 -16.79
C GLY A 7 -26.01 -18.27 -16.57
N ASN A 8 -25.68 -17.02 -16.66
CA ASN A 8 -24.42 -16.41 -16.26
C ASN A 8 -24.40 -16.39 -14.72
N GLU A 9 -23.76 -17.38 -14.09
CA GLU A 9 -23.57 -17.39 -12.65
C GLU A 9 -22.55 -16.34 -12.24
N ALA A 10 -23.00 -15.49 -11.37
CA ALA A 10 -22.34 -14.35 -10.78
C ALA A 10 -20.91 -14.65 -10.30
N ALA A 11 -19.97 -13.84 -10.73
CA ALA A 11 -18.70 -13.67 -10.06
C ALA A 11 -18.98 -13.27 -8.60
N GLY A 12 -18.73 -14.20 -7.67
CA GLY A 12 -18.96 -13.98 -6.25
C GLY A 12 -18.10 -12.81 -5.76
N ALA A 13 -18.73 -11.87 -5.10
CA ALA A 13 -18.08 -10.77 -4.40
C ALA A 13 -16.96 -11.34 -3.50
N VAL A 14 -15.73 -10.96 -3.78
CA VAL A 14 -14.56 -11.35 -3.00
C VAL A 14 -14.68 -10.70 -1.62
N GLY A 15 -15.07 -11.47 -0.62
CA GLY A 15 -15.19 -11.01 0.77
C GLY A 15 -13.91 -10.30 1.24
N ALA A 16 -14.10 -9.27 2.05
CA ALA A 16 -13.03 -8.47 2.63
C ALA A 16 -11.95 -9.36 3.25
N VAL A 17 -10.71 -9.24 2.79
CA VAL A 17 -9.57 -9.95 3.33
C VAL A 17 -8.71 -8.96 4.10
N GLY A 18 -8.86 -9.01 5.41
CA GLY A 18 -8.08 -8.18 6.32
C GLY A 18 -8.84 -7.99 7.63
N ALA A 19 -8.19 -7.35 8.59
CA ALA A 19 -8.86 -6.70 9.70
C ALA A 19 -9.81 -5.62 9.15
N GLU A 20 -10.72 -5.13 10.00
CA GLU A 20 -11.55 -3.96 9.65
C GLU A 20 -10.65 -2.83 9.12
N PRO A 21 -11.08 -2.15 8.03
CA PRO A 21 -10.35 -1.02 7.48
C PRO A 21 -10.13 0.06 8.55
N VAL A 22 -8.94 0.66 8.57
CA VAL A 22 -8.59 1.69 9.55
C VAL A 22 -8.16 2.98 8.86
N SER A 23 -8.48 4.12 9.49
CA SER A 23 -8.02 5.43 9.03
C SER A 23 -6.53 5.63 9.27
N VAL A 24 -5.92 6.52 8.50
CA VAL A 24 -4.55 7.00 8.72
C VAL A 24 -4.57 8.51 8.82
N THR A 25 -3.95 9.04 9.88
CA THR A 25 -3.78 10.48 10.07
C THR A 25 -2.30 10.80 10.24
N VAL A 26 -1.80 11.73 9.45
CA VAL A 26 -0.45 12.29 9.56
C VAL A 26 -0.61 13.74 9.98
N THR A 27 0.07 14.15 11.05
CA THR A 27 -0.02 15.53 11.58
C THR A 27 1.36 16.15 11.65
N GLY A 28 1.54 17.24 10.88
CA GLY A 28 2.74 18.07 10.89
C GLY A 28 4.03 17.29 10.64
N ALA A 29 4.03 16.35 9.68
CA ALA A 29 5.18 15.49 9.46
C ALA A 29 6.37 16.24 8.89
N HIS A 30 7.49 16.26 9.63
CA HIS A 30 8.77 16.81 9.21
C HIS A 30 9.84 15.71 9.17
N LYS A 31 10.66 15.73 8.11
CA LYS A 31 11.80 14.85 7.96
C LYS A 31 12.95 15.52 7.23
N ARG A 32 14.16 15.34 7.74
CA ARG A 32 15.41 15.79 7.12
C ARG A 32 16.38 14.62 7.00
N PHE A 33 17.18 14.65 5.95
CA PHE A 33 18.37 13.80 5.79
C PHE A 33 19.58 14.72 5.66
N GLY A 34 20.36 14.82 6.71
CA GLY A 34 21.43 15.82 6.79
C GLY A 34 20.88 17.25 6.67
N ALA A 35 21.34 17.99 5.68
CA ALA A 35 20.86 19.36 5.40
C ALA A 35 19.56 19.40 4.60
N GLN A 36 19.18 18.31 3.90
CA GLN A 36 18.04 18.29 3.01
C GLN A 36 16.75 18.03 3.79
N GLN A 37 15.80 18.96 3.69
CA GLN A 37 14.42 18.75 4.18
C GLN A 37 13.61 18.01 3.12
N VAL A 38 13.02 16.85 3.50
CA VAL A 38 12.27 15.97 2.60
C VAL A 38 10.79 16.01 2.88
N LEU A 39 10.39 16.16 4.16
CA LEU A 39 9.00 16.47 4.54
C LEU A 39 9.01 17.77 5.35
N ALA A 40 8.08 18.68 5.02
CA ALA A 40 8.09 20.06 5.50
C ALA A 40 6.72 20.47 6.09
N GLY A 41 6.23 19.68 7.05
CA GLY A 41 4.92 19.89 7.69
C GLY A 41 3.80 19.30 6.85
N VAL A 42 3.82 17.99 6.63
CA VAL A 42 2.77 17.29 5.89
C VAL A 42 1.64 16.92 6.84
N ASP A 43 0.44 17.35 6.50
CA ASP A 43 -0.82 16.93 7.11
C ASP A 43 -1.60 16.10 6.08
N LEU A 44 -2.02 14.88 6.45
CA LEU A 44 -2.77 13.98 5.58
C LEU A 44 -3.79 13.20 6.40
N GLU A 45 -5.01 13.13 5.90
CA GLU A 45 -6.07 12.29 6.44
C GLU A 45 -6.55 11.32 5.37
N VAL A 46 -6.57 10.03 5.71
CA VAL A 46 -7.07 8.95 4.86
C VAL A 46 -8.17 8.23 5.64
N PRO A 47 -9.43 8.38 5.25
CA PRO A 47 -10.55 7.69 5.88
C PRO A 47 -10.44 6.17 5.73
N ALA A 48 -11.06 5.44 6.66
CA ALA A 48 -11.11 3.98 6.60
C ALA A 48 -11.88 3.50 5.35
N GLY A 49 -11.32 2.54 4.63
CA GLY A 49 -11.91 1.97 3.43
C GLY A 49 -11.72 2.80 2.16
N GLU A 50 -11.07 3.95 2.22
CA GLU A 50 -10.79 4.80 1.07
C GLU A 50 -9.41 4.54 0.44
N VAL A 51 -9.32 4.88 -0.84
CA VAL A 51 -8.08 4.82 -1.63
C VAL A 51 -7.52 6.23 -1.81
N THR A 52 -6.37 6.49 -1.21
CA THR A 52 -5.61 7.73 -1.43
C THR A 52 -4.42 7.46 -2.35
N VAL A 53 -4.38 8.16 -3.48
CA VAL A 53 -3.23 8.10 -4.40
C VAL A 53 -2.36 9.35 -4.22
N ILE A 54 -1.05 9.14 -4.00
CA ILE A 54 -0.06 10.20 -3.84
C ILE A 54 0.77 10.32 -5.12
N LEU A 55 0.69 11.46 -5.77
CA LEU A 55 1.42 11.84 -6.97
C LEU A 55 2.46 12.91 -6.67
N GLY A 56 3.41 13.10 -7.57
CA GLY A 56 4.40 14.17 -7.49
C GLY A 56 5.73 13.80 -8.14
N PRO A 57 6.63 14.76 -8.37
CA PRO A 57 7.92 14.53 -8.99
C PRO A 57 8.81 13.62 -8.14
N SER A 58 9.85 13.04 -8.77
CA SER A 58 10.88 12.29 -8.05
C SER A 58 11.55 13.19 -7.00
N GLY A 59 11.82 12.64 -5.82
CA GLY A 59 12.41 13.39 -4.71
C GLY A 59 11.43 14.30 -3.94
N SER A 60 10.14 14.32 -4.25
CA SER A 60 9.17 15.16 -3.53
C SER A 60 8.84 14.69 -2.11
N GLY A 61 9.27 13.48 -1.71
CA GLY A 61 9.07 12.93 -0.36
C GLY A 61 8.02 11.83 -0.25
N LYS A 62 7.41 11.38 -1.36
CA LYS A 62 6.33 10.36 -1.39
C LYS A 62 6.69 9.07 -0.63
N SER A 63 7.77 8.42 -1.03
CA SER A 63 8.24 7.18 -0.38
C SER A 63 8.66 7.40 1.07
N THR A 64 9.21 8.58 1.39
CA THR A 64 9.55 8.94 2.78
C THR A 64 8.29 9.07 3.63
N LEU A 65 7.23 9.67 3.10
CA LEU A 65 5.93 9.77 3.77
C LEU A 65 5.33 8.38 4.03
N LEU A 66 5.30 7.49 3.02
CA LEU A 66 4.85 6.12 3.20
C LEU A 66 5.65 5.36 4.27
N ARG A 67 6.97 5.47 4.22
CA ARG A 67 7.86 4.83 5.21
C ARG A 67 7.66 5.40 6.61
N ALA A 68 7.33 6.69 6.74
CA ALA A 68 7.00 7.29 8.02
C ALA A 68 5.67 6.74 8.57
N ILE A 69 4.65 6.51 7.73
CA ILE A 69 3.38 5.91 8.13
C ILE A 69 3.57 4.53 8.75
N ASN A 70 4.46 3.71 8.19
CA ASN A 70 4.79 2.38 8.75
C ASN A 70 5.99 2.42 9.75
N HIS A 71 6.39 3.61 10.19
CA HIS A 71 7.54 3.82 11.09
C HIS A 71 8.84 3.11 10.64
N LEU A 72 9.00 2.89 9.33
CA LEU A 72 10.27 2.49 8.73
C LEU A 72 11.24 3.66 8.67
N GLU A 73 10.69 4.88 8.64
CA GLU A 73 11.43 6.13 8.76
C GLU A 73 10.85 6.94 9.92
N LYS A 74 11.71 7.37 10.85
CA LYS A 74 11.29 8.18 12.00
C LYS A 74 11.15 9.63 11.55
N LEU A 75 10.04 10.27 11.92
CA LEU A 75 9.84 11.71 11.76
C LEU A 75 10.72 12.49 12.76
N ASP A 76 11.17 13.66 12.35
CA ASP A 76 11.89 14.61 13.22
C ASP A 76 10.90 15.46 14.03
N ALA A 77 9.70 15.73 13.47
CA ALA A 77 8.58 16.34 14.17
C ALA A 77 7.25 15.88 13.54
N GLY A 78 6.15 16.07 14.27
CA GLY A 78 4.86 15.54 13.90
C GLY A 78 4.65 14.11 14.39
N HIS A 79 3.55 13.49 13.99
CA HIS A 79 3.24 12.10 14.31
C HIS A 79 2.30 11.47 13.28
N VAL A 80 2.19 10.15 13.33
CA VAL A 80 1.26 9.36 12.53
C VAL A 80 0.35 8.57 13.48
N GLU A 81 -0.93 8.49 13.14
CA GLU A 81 -1.89 7.61 13.81
C GLU A 81 -2.51 6.66 12.76
N VAL A 82 -2.68 5.40 13.14
CA VAL A 82 -3.34 4.37 12.34
C VAL A 82 -4.45 3.74 13.19
N GLY A 83 -5.70 3.88 12.76
CA GLY A 83 -6.87 3.50 13.56
C GLY A 83 -6.95 4.26 14.88
N GLY A 84 -6.53 5.52 14.91
CA GLY A 84 -6.50 6.36 16.11
C GLY A 84 -5.35 6.05 17.09
N GLU A 85 -4.50 5.08 16.79
CA GLU A 85 -3.33 4.74 17.63
C GLU A 85 -2.06 5.36 17.05
N PRO A 86 -1.26 6.11 17.85
CA PRO A 86 0.02 6.65 17.42
C PRO A 86 1.02 5.54 17.06
N VAL A 87 1.67 5.67 15.89
CA VAL A 87 2.64 4.69 15.39
C VAL A 87 4.04 5.03 15.88
N GLY A 88 4.75 4.02 16.40
CA GLY A 88 6.12 4.15 16.92
C GLY A 88 6.25 4.86 18.27
N VAL A 89 5.18 5.49 18.76
CA VAL A 89 5.15 6.25 20.00
C VAL A 89 3.87 5.95 20.79
N ARG A 90 3.88 6.30 22.08
CA ARG A 90 2.66 6.30 22.92
C ARG A 90 2.49 7.65 23.61
N ARG A 91 1.27 8.09 23.79
CA ARG A 91 0.96 9.25 24.67
C ARG A 91 1.19 8.88 26.12
N HIS A 92 2.03 9.68 26.81
CA HIS A 92 2.26 9.56 28.22
C HIS A 92 2.36 10.96 28.85
N ARG A 93 1.42 11.31 29.74
CA ARG A 93 1.36 12.63 30.44
C ARG A 93 1.48 13.83 29.49
N GLY A 94 0.74 13.79 28.36
CA GLY A 94 0.72 14.86 27.34
C GLY A 94 1.96 14.94 26.44
N ARG A 95 2.88 13.96 26.52
CA ARG A 95 4.08 13.87 25.67
C ARG A 95 4.10 12.54 24.92
N PHE A 96 4.70 12.51 23.73
CA PHE A 96 4.99 11.27 23.03
C PHE A 96 6.27 10.63 23.59
N LYS A 97 6.20 9.34 23.88
CA LYS A 97 7.33 8.51 24.29
C LYS A 97 7.50 7.39 23.27
N GLU A 98 8.71 7.19 22.76
CA GLU A 98 9.02 6.13 21.81
C GLU A 98 8.71 4.75 22.41
N LEU A 99 8.14 3.87 21.58
CA LEU A 99 7.89 2.47 21.89
C LEU A 99 9.17 1.65 21.79
N ASN A 100 9.19 0.50 22.46
CA ASN A 100 10.27 -0.46 22.25
C ASN A 100 10.07 -1.19 20.89
N GLU A 101 11.15 -1.80 20.39
CA GLU A 101 11.17 -2.48 19.09
C GLU A 101 10.06 -3.53 18.94
N ARG A 102 9.81 -4.33 20.00
CA ARG A 102 8.75 -5.36 19.99
C ARG A 102 7.37 -4.76 19.79
N ALA A 103 7.06 -3.63 20.41
CA ALA A 103 5.79 -2.94 20.26
C ALA A 103 5.68 -2.31 18.86
N ILE A 104 6.75 -1.74 18.32
CA ILE A 104 6.82 -1.21 16.96
C ILE A 104 6.55 -2.33 15.93
N LEU A 105 7.20 -3.50 16.09
CA LEU A 105 6.97 -4.65 15.22
C LEU A 105 5.52 -5.15 15.28
N ALA A 106 4.89 -5.12 16.45
CA ALA A 106 3.48 -5.48 16.59
C ALA A 106 2.55 -4.50 15.85
N GLN A 107 2.85 -3.18 15.90
CA GLN A 107 2.10 -2.16 15.15
C GLN A 107 2.30 -2.33 13.63
N ARG A 108 3.54 -2.57 13.15
CA ARG A 108 3.83 -2.84 11.74
C ARG A 108 3.06 -4.03 11.19
N GLY A 109 2.77 -5.03 12.02
CA GLY A 109 1.94 -6.17 11.64
C GLY A 109 0.47 -5.83 11.30
N ARG A 110 0.02 -4.60 11.60
CA ARG A 110 -1.32 -4.08 11.28
C ARG A 110 -1.33 -3.22 10.02
N ILE A 111 -0.15 -2.95 9.44
CA ILE A 111 0.06 -2.10 8.26
C ILE A 111 0.77 -2.94 7.21
N GLY A 112 0.09 -3.23 6.10
CA GLY A 112 0.71 -3.87 4.95
C GLY A 112 1.64 -2.90 4.22
N PHE A 113 2.79 -3.37 3.75
CA PHE A 113 3.70 -2.55 2.95
C PHE A 113 4.20 -3.33 1.74
N VAL A 114 4.00 -2.76 0.55
CA VAL A 114 4.47 -3.30 -0.73
C VAL A 114 5.53 -2.36 -1.28
N PHE A 115 6.75 -2.87 -1.41
CA PHE A 115 7.91 -2.12 -1.88
C PHE A 115 8.01 -2.10 -3.40
N GLN A 116 8.67 -1.08 -3.93
CA GLN A 116 9.00 -0.93 -5.33
C GLN A 116 9.81 -2.12 -5.89
N ASN A 117 10.77 -2.64 -5.14
CA ASN A 117 11.70 -3.70 -5.55
C ASN A 117 11.29 -5.09 -5.04
N PHE A 118 10.00 -5.37 -4.86
CA PHE A 118 9.42 -6.64 -4.40
C PHE A 118 9.92 -7.10 -3.02
N ASN A 119 11.22 -7.05 -2.75
CA ASN A 119 11.91 -7.44 -1.51
C ASN A 119 11.53 -8.85 -1.02
N LEU A 120 11.39 -9.80 -1.95
CA LEU A 120 11.15 -11.20 -1.62
C LEU A 120 12.42 -11.84 -1.05
N PHE A 121 12.24 -12.77 -0.13
CA PHE A 121 13.34 -13.59 0.38
C PHE A 121 13.77 -14.58 -0.71
N PRO A 122 14.99 -14.48 -1.30
CA PRO A 122 15.37 -15.24 -2.47
C PRO A 122 15.55 -16.75 -2.22
N HIS A 123 15.75 -17.14 -0.96
CA HIS A 123 15.92 -18.52 -0.51
C HIS A 123 14.59 -19.19 -0.10
N LEU A 124 13.47 -18.47 -0.14
CA LEU A 124 12.13 -18.98 0.15
C LEU A 124 11.31 -19.05 -1.15
N THR A 125 10.45 -20.06 -1.23
CA THR A 125 9.43 -20.15 -2.30
C THR A 125 8.39 -19.04 -2.16
N ALA A 126 7.53 -18.85 -3.18
CA ALA A 126 6.40 -17.91 -3.10
C ALA A 126 5.50 -18.19 -1.88
N LEU A 127 5.14 -19.46 -1.66
CA LEU A 127 4.37 -19.89 -0.50
C LEU A 127 5.05 -19.54 0.83
N GLU A 128 6.33 -19.81 0.93
CA GLU A 128 7.10 -19.55 2.15
C GLU A 128 7.30 -18.05 2.40
N ASN A 129 7.49 -17.24 1.35
CA ASN A 129 7.52 -15.79 1.46
C ASN A 129 6.22 -15.24 2.08
N VAL A 130 5.07 -15.74 1.65
CA VAL A 130 3.76 -15.31 2.18
C VAL A 130 3.52 -15.84 3.60
N ALA A 131 3.89 -17.11 3.88
CA ALA A 131 3.66 -17.74 5.17
C ALA A 131 4.62 -17.27 6.28
N ALA A 132 5.75 -16.65 5.94
CA ALA A 132 6.84 -16.35 6.87
C ALA A 132 6.39 -15.43 8.04
N ALA A 133 5.72 -14.32 7.73
CA ALA A 133 5.35 -13.33 8.73
C ALA A 133 4.29 -13.84 9.74
N PRO A 134 3.20 -14.51 9.33
CA PRO A 134 2.25 -15.11 10.28
C PRO A 134 2.88 -16.11 11.25
N VAL A 135 3.85 -16.92 10.77
CA VAL A 135 4.59 -17.87 11.63
C VAL A 135 5.53 -17.14 12.58
N ALA A 136 6.32 -16.19 12.08
CA ALA A 136 7.30 -15.46 12.88
C ALA A 136 6.65 -14.61 13.99
N THR A 137 5.45 -14.08 13.74
CA THR A 137 4.67 -13.31 14.73
C THR A 137 3.87 -14.17 15.70
N GLY A 138 3.82 -15.50 15.48
CA GLY A 138 3.02 -16.43 16.27
C GLY A 138 1.51 -16.30 16.07
N ARG A 139 1.05 -15.55 15.06
CA ARG A 139 -0.39 -15.42 14.76
C ARG A 139 -1.00 -16.70 14.21
N ARG A 140 -0.19 -17.50 13.51
CA ARG A 140 -0.59 -18.80 12.93
C ARG A 140 0.50 -19.83 13.12
N ASN A 141 0.12 -21.09 13.32
CA ASN A 141 1.07 -22.19 13.23
C ASN A 141 1.47 -22.43 11.75
N ARG A 142 2.51 -23.26 11.52
CA ARG A 142 3.05 -23.48 10.17
C ARG A 142 2.02 -24.03 9.18
N ALA A 143 1.13 -24.94 9.62
CA ALA A 143 0.12 -25.55 8.77
C ALA A 143 -0.94 -24.51 8.35
N GLN A 144 -1.48 -23.75 9.31
CA GLN A 144 -2.45 -22.68 9.08
C GLN A 144 -1.87 -21.54 8.21
N ALA A 145 -0.61 -21.17 8.45
CA ALA A 145 0.05 -20.13 7.65
C ALA A 145 0.24 -20.56 6.19
N ARG A 146 0.57 -21.84 5.95
CA ARG A 146 0.73 -22.38 4.57
C ARG A 146 -0.61 -22.48 3.85
N GLU A 147 -1.68 -22.85 4.54
CA GLU A 147 -3.03 -22.88 3.97
C GLU A 147 -3.48 -21.48 3.55
N ALA A 148 -3.44 -20.52 4.48
CA ALA A 148 -3.76 -19.12 4.17
C ALA A 148 -2.88 -18.52 3.06
N ALA A 149 -1.60 -18.90 3.02
CA ALA A 149 -0.71 -18.46 1.96
C ALA A 149 -1.09 -19.02 0.57
N ARG A 150 -1.62 -20.26 0.47
CA ARG A 150 -2.15 -20.80 -0.79
C ARG A 150 -3.36 -20.01 -1.26
N ASP A 151 -4.29 -19.70 -0.35
CA ASP A 151 -5.49 -18.92 -0.66
C ASP A 151 -5.11 -17.51 -1.15
N LEU A 152 -4.16 -16.85 -0.49
CA LEU A 152 -3.66 -15.54 -0.91
C LEU A 152 -2.95 -15.59 -2.28
N LEU A 153 -2.14 -16.62 -2.53
CA LEU A 153 -1.52 -16.80 -3.85
C LEU A 153 -2.55 -17.08 -4.94
N ALA A 154 -3.58 -17.85 -4.66
CA ALA A 154 -4.68 -18.09 -5.60
C ALA A 154 -5.41 -16.78 -5.95
N ARG A 155 -5.67 -15.91 -4.95
CA ARG A 155 -6.31 -14.61 -5.15
C ARG A 155 -5.50 -13.65 -6.03
N VAL A 156 -4.18 -13.71 -5.95
CA VAL A 156 -3.31 -12.90 -6.84
C VAL A 156 -2.96 -13.64 -8.15
N GLY A 157 -3.69 -14.74 -8.47
CA GLY A 157 -3.52 -15.50 -9.72
C GLY A 157 -2.21 -16.29 -9.81
N LEU A 158 -1.69 -16.79 -8.66
CA LEU A 158 -0.41 -17.51 -8.58
C LEU A 158 -0.52 -18.88 -7.88
N ALA A 159 -1.69 -19.52 -7.92
CA ALA A 159 -1.91 -20.82 -7.29
C ALA A 159 -0.90 -21.89 -7.79
N ASP A 160 -0.62 -21.90 -9.09
CA ASP A 160 0.32 -22.81 -9.76
C ASP A 160 1.79 -22.49 -9.51
N ARG A 161 2.09 -21.32 -8.94
CA ARG A 161 3.45 -20.81 -8.69
C ARG A 161 3.86 -20.88 -7.21
N ALA A 162 3.05 -21.48 -6.35
CA ALA A 162 3.31 -21.56 -4.90
C ALA A 162 4.70 -22.14 -4.54
N GLY A 163 5.18 -23.10 -5.30
CA GLY A 163 6.50 -23.74 -5.12
C GLY A 163 7.67 -23.03 -5.82
N ALA A 164 7.40 -21.97 -6.60
CA ALA A 164 8.45 -21.27 -7.36
C ALA A 164 9.28 -20.36 -6.43
N TYR A 165 10.60 -20.30 -6.68
CA TYR A 165 11.49 -19.33 -6.07
C TYR A 165 11.42 -17.97 -6.81
N PRO A 166 11.75 -16.83 -6.16
CA PRO A 166 11.70 -15.51 -6.80
C PRO A 166 12.39 -15.44 -8.17
N ARG A 167 13.56 -16.07 -8.33
CA ARG A 167 14.31 -16.14 -9.61
C ARG A 167 13.56 -16.84 -10.76
N GLN A 168 12.53 -17.60 -10.46
CA GLN A 168 11.70 -18.35 -11.42
C GLN A 168 10.41 -17.63 -11.77
N LEU A 169 10.19 -16.44 -11.20
CA LEU A 169 9.00 -15.62 -11.36
C LEU A 169 9.33 -14.38 -12.20
N SER A 170 8.39 -13.96 -13.05
CA SER A 170 8.47 -12.66 -13.72
C SER A 170 8.37 -11.52 -12.69
N GLY A 171 8.74 -10.29 -13.07
CA GLY A 171 8.61 -9.12 -12.21
C GLY A 171 7.18 -8.93 -11.70
N GLY A 172 6.17 -9.02 -12.57
CA GLY A 172 4.76 -8.93 -12.18
C GLY A 172 4.32 -10.05 -11.24
N GLN A 173 4.82 -11.29 -11.44
CA GLN A 173 4.58 -12.40 -10.51
C GLN A 173 5.23 -12.15 -9.15
N GLN A 174 6.48 -11.66 -9.11
CA GLN A 174 7.16 -11.30 -7.86
C GLN A 174 6.39 -10.22 -7.09
N GLN A 175 5.89 -9.20 -7.79
CA GLN A 175 5.10 -8.13 -7.17
C GLN A 175 3.79 -8.66 -6.62
N ARG A 176 3.10 -9.54 -7.33
CA ARG A 176 1.87 -10.18 -6.83
C ARG A 176 2.14 -11.07 -5.60
N VAL A 177 3.28 -11.77 -5.52
CA VAL A 177 3.73 -12.45 -4.29
C VAL A 177 3.99 -11.45 -3.17
N ALA A 178 4.60 -10.29 -3.44
CA ALA A 178 4.82 -9.24 -2.44
C ALA A 178 3.50 -8.67 -1.90
N ILE A 179 2.49 -8.50 -2.76
CA ILE A 179 1.13 -8.12 -2.36
C ILE A 179 0.51 -9.19 -1.46
N ALA A 180 0.55 -10.47 -1.87
CA ALA A 180 0.04 -11.58 -1.07
C ALA A 180 0.73 -11.66 0.31
N ARG A 181 2.04 -11.43 0.37
CA ARG A 181 2.80 -11.34 1.62
C ARG A 181 2.35 -10.20 2.52
N ALA A 182 2.06 -9.02 1.95
CA ALA A 182 1.55 -7.88 2.71
C ALA A 182 0.18 -8.16 3.32
N LEU A 183 -0.67 -8.91 2.62
CA LEU A 183 -2.00 -9.33 3.08
C LEU A 183 -1.96 -10.42 4.17
N ALA A 184 -0.87 -11.18 4.28
CA ALA A 184 -0.79 -12.38 5.13
C ALA A 184 -0.97 -12.11 6.64
N LEU A 185 -0.73 -10.88 7.10
CA LEU A 185 -0.97 -10.44 8.48
C LEU A 185 -2.35 -9.78 8.67
N GLU A 186 -3.20 -9.80 7.65
CA GLU A 186 -4.55 -9.20 7.68
C GLU A 186 -4.50 -7.75 8.14
N PRO A 187 -3.78 -6.87 7.40
CA PRO A 187 -3.62 -5.48 7.79
C PRO A 187 -4.92 -4.68 7.61
N GLY A 188 -5.13 -3.64 8.42
CA GLY A 188 -6.24 -2.71 8.28
C GLY A 188 -5.99 -1.60 7.23
N VAL A 189 -4.73 -1.42 6.81
CA VAL A 189 -4.31 -0.49 5.74
C VAL A 189 -3.14 -1.08 4.98
N ILE A 190 -3.08 -0.84 3.66
CA ILE A 190 -1.95 -1.27 2.83
C ILE A 190 -1.33 -0.06 2.13
N LEU A 191 -0.01 0.02 2.22
CA LEU A 191 0.83 1.06 1.62
C LEU A 191 1.56 0.49 0.41
N PHE A 192 1.46 1.14 -0.74
CA PHE A 192 2.13 0.77 -1.98
C PHE A 192 3.13 1.84 -2.39
N ASP A 193 4.42 1.51 -2.38
CA ASP A 193 5.51 2.40 -2.80
C ASP A 193 5.91 2.08 -4.24
N GLU A 194 5.31 2.77 -5.22
CA GLU A 194 5.54 2.62 -6.66
C GLU A 194 5.48 1.15 -7.15
N PRO A 195 4.35 0.45 -6.98
CA PRO A 195 4.26 -1.00 -7.16
C PRO A 195 4.50 -1.49 -8.59
N THR A 196 4.55 -0.60 -9.58
CA THR A 196 4.69 -0.94 -11.00
C THR A 196 5.98 -0.42 -11.63
N SER A 197 6.74 0.44 -10.96
CA SER A 197 7.89 1.16 -11.55
C SER A 197 9.08 0.25 -11.93
N ALA A 198 9.17 -0.95 -11.34
CA ALA A 198 10.20 -1.94 -11.66
C ALA A 198 9.73 -3.02 -12.66
N LEU A 199 8.58 -2.81 -13.32
CA LEU A 199 7.96 -3.78 -14.22
C LEU A 199 8.05 -3.35 -15.68
N ASP A 200 8.09 -4.35 -16.57
CA ASP A 200 7.85 -4.12 -17.99
C ASP A 200 6.40 -3.65 -18.21
N PRO A 201 6.15 -2.73 -19.18
CA PRO A 201 4.81 -2.15 -19.40
C PRO A 201 3.68 -3.17 -19.59
N GLU A 202 3.97 -4.31 -20.21
CA GLU A 202 3.00 -5.39 -20.43
C GLU A 202 2.57 -6.12 -19.15
N LEU A 203 3.36 -6.03 -18.06
CA LEU A 203 3.08 -6.65 -16.76
C LEU A 203 2.38 -5.71 -15.77
N VAL A 204 2.36 -4.41 -16.06
CA VAL A 204 1.75 -3.37 -15.19
C VAL A 204 0.27 -3.66 -14.95
N GLY A 205 -0.46 -3.99 -16.01
CA GLY A 205 -1.92 -4.23 -15.95
C GLY A 205 -2.33 -5.32 -14.97
N GLU A 206 -1.56 -6.41 -14.88
CA GLU A 206 -1.83 -7.53 -13.96
C GLU A 206 -1.70 -7.13 -12.48
N VAL A 207 -0.71 -6.29 -12.16
CA VAL A 207 -0.49 -5.80 -10.79
C VAL A 207 -1.55 -4.78 -10.41
N LEU A 208 -1.87 -3.84 -11.31
CA LEU A 208 -2.91 -2.84 -11.08
C LEU A 208 -4.29 -3.48 -10.90
N ALA A 209 -4.60 -4.58 -11.62
CA ALA A 209 -5.84 -5.32 -11.44
C ALA A 209 -5.97 -5.85 -10.00
N VAL A 210 -4.91 -6.45 -9.44
CA VAL A 210 -4.93 -6.93 -8.04
C VAL A 210 -5.14 -5.77 -7.06
N ILE A 211 -4.51 -4.60 -7.27
CA ILE A 211 -4.69 -3.44 -6.40
C ILE A 211 -6.11 -2.88 -6.50
N ARG A 212 -6.70 -2.89 -7.72
CA ARG A 212 -8.11 -2.50 -7.96
C ARG A 212 -9.08 -3.42 -7.23
N ASP A 213 -8.86 -4.73 -7.25
CA ASP A 213 -9.68 -5.70 -6.53
C ASP A 213 -9.66 -5.45 -5.01
N LEU A 214 -8.49 -5.09 -4.45
CA LEU A 214 -8.36 -4.71 -3.05
C LEU A 214 -9.11 -3.41 -2.71
N ALA A 215 -9.05 -2.42 -3.61
CA ALA A 215 -9.79 -1.15 -3.48
C ALA A 215 -11.31 -1.41 -3.47
N THR A 216 -11.81 -2.18 -4.42
CA THR A 216 -13.24 -2.56 -4.53
C THR A 216 -13.71 -3.35 -3.30
N GLY A 217 -12.82 -4.12 -2.67
CA GLY A 217 -13.08 -4.86 -1.43
C GLY A 217 -13.15 -3.98 -0.16
N GLY A 218 -13.05 -2.66 -0.28
CA GLY A 218 -13.16 -1.71 0.84
C GLY A 218 -11.93 -1.67 1.75
N THR A 219 -10.76 -2.11 1.28
CA THR A 219 -9.50 -2.02 2.02
C THR A 219 -8.98 -0.58 1.98
N THR A 220 -8.50 -0.04 3.11
CA THR A 220 -7.81 1.26 3.11
C THR A 220 -6.48 1.15 2.36
N LEU A 221 -6.31 1.94 1.30
CA LEU A 221 -5.09 1.92 0.49
C LEU A 221 -4.44 3.30 0.42
N ILE A 222 -3.11 3.36 0.54
CA ILE A 222 -2.31 4.54 0.20
C ILE A 222 -1.32 4.11 -0.88
N VAL A 223 -1.45 4.67 -2.08
CA VAL A 223 -0.68 4.25 -3.26
C VAL A 223 0.16 5.40 -3.79
N VAL A 224 1.46 5.27 -3.72
CA VAL A 224 2.39 6.13 -4.48
C VAL A 224 2.57 5.51 -5.86
N THR A 225 2.25 6.24 -6.91
CA THR A 225 2.36 5.74 -8.29
C THR A 225 2.56 6.87 -9.30
N HIS A 226 2.98 6.51 -10.51
CA HIS A 226 3.01 7.39 -11.69
C HIS A 226 1.87 7.04 -12.67
N GLU A 227 1.06 6.05 -12.39
CA GLU A 227 -0.03 5.56 -13.22
C GLU A 227 -1.28 6.46 -13.07
N ILE A 228 -1.35 7.55 -13.87
CA ILE A 228 -2.44 8.53 -13.78
C ILE A 228 -3.80 7.90 -14.15
N GLY A 229 -3.82 6.98 -15.12
CA GLY A 229 -5.03 6.24 -15.51
C GLY A 229 -5.60 5.44 -14.34
N PHE A 230 -4.75 4.72 -13.62
CA PHE A 230 -5.12 3.99 -12.42
C PHE A 230 -5.62 4.93 -11.31
N ALA A 231 -4.90 6.03 -11.04
CA ALA A 231 -5.34 7.01 -10.04
C ALA A 231 -6.72 7.58 -10.34
N ARG A 232 -7.03 7.84 -11.63
CA ARG A 232 -8.34 8.34 -12.08
C ARG A 232 -9.47 7.33 -11.84
N GLU A 233 -9.17 6.04 -11.98
CA GLU A 233 -10.16 4.97 -11.90
C GLU A 233 -10.49 4.57 -10.45
N VAL A 234 -9.48 4.51 -9.56
CA VAL A 234 -9.64 3.86 -8.25
C VAL A 234 -9.55 4.81 -7.06
N ALA A 235 -8.97 6.02 -7.21
CA ALA A 235 -8.77 6.90 -6.08
C ALA A 235 -10.06 7.59 -5.64
N ASP A 236 -10.32 7.60 -4.34
CA ASP A 236 -11.28 8.50 -3.71
C ASP A 236 -10.66 9.89 -3.55
N THR A 237 -9.38 9.92 -3.17
CA THR A 237 -8.61 11.16 -2.99
C THR A 237 -7.26 11.05 -3.71
N VAL A 238 -6.91 12.10 -4.45
CA VAL A 238 -5.58 12.31 -5.04
C VAL A 238 -4.86 13.42 -4.28
N VAL A 239 -3.64 13.15 -3.87
CA VAL A 239 -2.73 14.07 -3.18
C VAL A 239 -1.55 14.37 -4.09
N PHE A 240 -1.29 15.63 -4.37
CA PHE A 240 -0.10 16.06 -5.10
C PHE A 240 0.95 16.60 -4.12
N LEU A 241 2.08 15.89 -4.01
CA LEU A 241 3.20 16.21 -3.12
C LEU A 241 4.36 16.83 -3.93
N ASP A 242 4.78 18.03 -3.57
CA ASP A 242 5.97 18.68 -4.16
C ASP A 242 6.76 19.44 -3.07
N GLY A 243 8.10 19.36 -3.12
CA GLY A 243 8.97 20.01 -2.16
C GLY A 243 8.70 19.63 -0.70
N GLY A 244 8.25 18.40 -0.45
CA GLY A 244 7.93 17.90 0.90
C GLY A 244 6.63 18.43 1.48
N ARG A 245 5.74 19.02 0.68
CA ARG A 245 4.44 19.56 1.10
C ARG A 245 3.32 19.03 0.22
N ILE A 246 2.14 18.88 0.78
CA ILE A 246 0.93 18.68 -0.01
C ILE A 246 0.57 20.03 -0.63
N VAL A 247 0.60 20.08 -1.96
CA VAL A 247 0.38 21.28 -2.75
C VAL A 247 -1.07 21.36 -3.22
N GLU A 248 -1.66 20.19 -3.51
CA GLU A 248 -3.05 20.07 -3.90
C GLU A 248 -3.60 18.71 -3.46
N GLN A 249 -4.86 18.69 -3.03
CA GLN A 249 -5.57 17.46 -2.62
C GLN A 249 -7.03 17.58 -2.99
N GLY A 250 -7.64 16.48 -3.41
CA GLY A 250 -9.06 16.42 -3.71
C GLY A 250 -9.45 15.20 -4.53
N PRO A 251 -10.71 15.12 -4.99
CA PRO A 251 -11.17 14.05 -5.87
C PRO A 251 -10.38 14.00 -7.18
N PRO A 252 -10.23 12.81 -7.79
CA PRO A 252 -9.50 12.64 -9.07
C PRO A 252 -9.94 13.60 -10.17
N ALA A 253 -11.25 13.83 -10.30
CA ALA A 253 -11.80 14.74 -11.31
C ALA A 253 -11.28 16.18 -11.15
N GLN A 254 -11.07 16.63 -9.91
CA GLN A 254 -10.51 17.95 -9.63
C GLN A 254 -9.01 17.98 -9.87
N VAL A 255 -8.24 17.10 -9.21
CA VAL A 255 -6.78 17.18 -9.20
C VAL A 255 -6.18 16.77 -10.55
N LEU A 256 -6.75 15.74 -11.23
CA LEU A 256 -6.21 15.20 -12.48
C LEU A 256 -6.77 15.85 -13.74
N SER A 257 -8.01 16.41 -13.71
CA SER A 257 -8.64 16.95 -14.91
C SER A 257 -8.76 18.48 -14.89
N ALA A 258 -8.87 19.08 -13.70
CA ALA A 258 -9.00 20.54 -13.52
C ALA A 258 -8.13 21.03 -12.36
N PRO A 259 -6.80 20.79 -12.38
CA PRO A 259 -5.90 21.16 -11.29
C PRO A 259 -5.90 22.67 -11.06
N ARG A 260 -6.00 23.08 -9.80
CA ARG A 260 -6.02 24.49 -9.40
C ARG A 260 -4.62 25.06 -9.22
N HIS A 261 -3.70 24.25 -8.70
CA HIS A 261 -2.35 24.71 -8.40
C HIS A 261 -1.44 24.69 -9.66
N PRO A 262 -0.65 25.73 -9.93
CA PRO A 262 0.22 25.79 -11.11
C PRO A 262 1.21 24.62 -11.21
N ARG A 263 1.77 24.19 -10.08
CA ARG A 263 2.72 23.06 -10.04
C ARG A 263 2.08 21.74 -10.41
N THR A 264 0.83 21.50 -9.97
CA THR A 264 0.06 20.31 -10.36
C THR A 264 -0.20 20.31 -11.87
N ARG A 265 -0.59 21.46 -12.44
CA ARG A 265 -0.78 21.62 -13.90
C ARG A 265 0.48 21.33 -14.69
N GLU A 266 1.60 21.93 -14.26
CA GLU A 266 2.90 21.73 -14.89
C GLU A 266 3.32 20.25 -14.88
N PHE A 267 3.15 19.57 -13.74
CA PHE A 267 3.47 18.15 -13.63
C PHE A 267 2.60 17.29 -14.55
N LEU A 268 1.28 17.48 -14.51
CA LEU A 268 0.34 16.68 -15.31
C LEU A 268 0.54 16.90 -16.82
N SER A 269 0.85 18.12 -17.27
CA SER A 269 1.12 18.41 -18.69
C SER A 269 2.37 17.71 -19.26
N ARG A 270 3.24 17.17 -18.40
CA ARG A 270 4.44 16.41 -18.81
C ARG A 270 4.23 14.91 -18.79
N VAL A 271 3.17 14.44 -18.11
CA VAL A 271 2.93 13.02 -17.86
C VAL A 271 1.70 12.51 -18.62
N LEU A 272 0.78 13.41 -18.99
CA LEU A 272 -0.37 13.17 -19.87
C LEU A 272 -0.04 13.54 -21.32
#